data_f51f3ec97b7b0ff7219614f4fa90f403
#
_entry.id   f51f3ec97b7b0ff7219614f4fa90f403
#
_cell.length_a   1.000
_cell.length_b   1.000
_cell.length_c   1.000
_cell.angle_alpha   90.00
_cell.angle_beta   90.00
_cell.angle_gamma   90.00
#
_symmetry.space_group_name_H-M   'P 1'
#
loop_
_entity.id
_entity.type
_entity.pdbx_description
1 polymer ?
#
loop_
_entity_poly.entity_id
_entity_poly.type
_entity_poly.pdbx_seq_one_letter_code
_entity_poly.pdbx_strand_id
1 'polypeptide(L)'
;GLKISGSDSLAPPLYYTYGAPCQMGIIALPRGEPTSALFDLFHVDYDSLLQGLWPSRLLHTSINFASNNDTGLCIINSEVVLRDTLVPGFIVSTRQGNGRDFWLVVQKFESNKYFIILNSIEGITIREQVIGSPKLSYLEAGAAAFSPDGTVYARFDHWNGLELLEFDRCSGSFMSVISLPTSLFADTNQFWYNQNHNDPTGLVFSPNSRYLYIFRTNQLYQL
;
A
#
# COMPACT_ATOMS: atom_id res chain seq x y z
N GLY A 1 -0.45 9.16 -23.57
CA GLY A 1 -1.38 8.11 -23.12
C GLY A 1 -2.83 8.54 -23.35
N LEU A 2 -3.75 7.58 -23.38
CA LEU A 2 -5.18 7.86 -23.49
C LEU A 2 -5.73 8.16 -22.10
N LYS A 3 -6.56 9.22 -21.98
CA LYS A 3 -7.25 9.56 -20.75
C LYS A 3 -8.49 8.68 -20.59
N ILE A 4 -8.68 8.10 -19.41
CA ILE A 4 -9.87 7.35 -19.07
C ILE A 4 -11.04 8.33 -18.93
N SER A 5 -12.16 8.05 -19.58
CA SER A 5 -13.35 8.90 -19.51
C SER A 5 -13.91 8.97 -18.09
N GLY A 6 -14.26 10.16 -17.63
CA GLY A 6 -14.77 10.38 -16.28
C GLY A 6 -13.69 10.48 -15.19
N SER A 7 -12.39 10.50 -15.55
CA SER A 7 -11.28 10.56 -14.59
C SER A 7 -10.86 11.99 -14.19
N ASP A 8 -11.66 12.99 -14.46
CA ASP A 8 -11.28 14.41 -14.32
C ASP A 8 -11.06 14.91 -12.88
N SER A 9 -11.45 14.14 -11.88
CA SER A 9 -11.44 14.57 -10.48
C SER A 9 -10.71 13.58 -9.55
N LEU A 10 -9.80 12.76 -10.09
CA LEU A 10 -9.09 11.73 -9.30
C LEU A 10 -8.09 12.31 -8.30
N ALA A 11 -7.64 13.54 -8.48
CA ALA A 11 -6.68 14.19 -7.57
C ALA A 11 -7.06 15.66 -7.32
N PRO A 12 -6.77 16.19 -6.12
CA PRO A 12 -6.96 17.60 -5.83
C PRO A 12 -6.09 18.49 -6.73
N PRO A 13 -6.51 19.73 -7.01
CA PRO A 13 -5.79 20.68 -7.88
C PRO A 13 -4.34 20.95 -7.49
N LEU A 14 -4.00 20.84 -6.22
CA LEU A 14 -2.65 21.10 -5.69
C LEU A 14 -1.57 20.14 -6.23
N TYR A 15 -1.96 18.97 -6.72
CA TYR A 15 -1.02 17.94 -7.19
C TYR A 15 -0.83 17.91 -8.72
N TYR A 16 -1.49 18.81 -9.46
CA TYR A 16 -1.37 18.81 -10.92
C TYR A 16 0.03 19.13 -11.44
N THR A 17 0.86 19.80 -10.63
CA THR A 17 2.21 20.22 -11.06
C THR A 17 3.27 19.15 -10.78
N TYR A 18 3.16 18.41 -9.68
CA TYR A 18 4.21 17.51 -9.20
C TYR A 18 3.75 16.04 -8.97
N GLY A 19 2.46 15.75 -9.15
CA GLY A 19 1.86 14.47 -8.78
C GLY A 19 1.66 14.34 -7.26
N ALA A 20 1.04 13.23 -6.84
CA ALA A 20 0.90 12.93 -5.41
C ALA A 20 2.25 12.50 -4.84
N PRO A 21 2.77 13.13 -3.78
CA PRO A 21 4.06 12.76 -3.18
C PRO A 21 3.91 11.49 -2.34
N CYS A 22 3.56 10.37 -2.96
CA CYS A 22 3.25 9.13 -2.27
C CYS A 22 3.78 7.94 -3.07
N GLN A 23 4.84 7.32 -2.60
CA GLN A 23 5.32 6.07 -3.15
C GLN A 23 4.31 4.96 -2.85
N MET A 24 4.01 4.10 -3.85
CA MET A 24 3.02 3.01 -3.70
C MET A 24 1.64 3.50 -3.19
N GLY A 25 1.26 4.70 -3.56
CA GLY A 25 0.01 5.34 -3.12
C GLY A 25 -1.22 4.96 -3.93
N ILE A 26 -1.08 4.10 -4.94
CA ILE A 26 -2.16 3.62 -5.80
C ILE A 26 -1.98 2.14 -6.12
N ILE A 27 -3.08 1.41 -6.15
CA ILE A 27 -3.11 0.02 -6.59
C ILE A 27 -4.35 -0.23 -7.44
N ALA A 28 -4.22 -1.06 -8.48
CA ALA A 28 -5.32 -1.48 -9.34
C ALA A 28 -5.57 -2.98 -9.16
N LEU A 29 -6.81 -3.35 -8.91
CA LEU A 29 -7.23 -4.72 -8.68
C LEU A 29 -8.33 -5.11 -9.68
N PRO A 30 -8.27 -6.30 -10.30
CA PRO A 30 -9.39 -6.79 -11.10
C PRO A 30 -10.58 -7.09 -10.19
N ARG A 31 -11.80 -6.82 -10.67
CA ARG A 31 -13.03 -7.16 -9.96
C ARG A 31 -13.68 -8.38 -10.61
N GLY A 32 -13.91 -9.42 -9.81
CA GLY A 32 -14.61 -10.64 -10.24
C GLY A 32 -13.69 -11.60 -11.00
N GLU A 33 -14.22 -12.19 -12.08
CA GLU A 33 -13.49 -13.20 -12.85
C GLU A 33 -12.26 -12.63 -13.58
N PRO A 34 -11.23 -13.43 -13.85
CA PRO A 34 -10.00 -12.96 -14.52
C PRO A 34 -10.21 -12.35 -15.89
N THR A 35 -11.32 -12.67 -16.57
CA THR A 35 -11.71 -12.11 -17.86
C THR A 35 -12.54 -10.83 -17.74
N SER A 36 -12.81 -10.38 -16.52
CA SER A 36 -13.57 -9.16 -16.29
C SER A 36 -12.78 -7.95 -16.79
N ALA A 37 -13.49 -7.05 -17.47
CA ALA A 37 -12.94 -5.75 -17.83
C ALA A 37 -13.09 -4.70 -16.72
N LEU A 38 -13.58 -5.12 -15.54
CA LEU A 38 -13.77 -4.25 -14.38
C LEU A 38 -12.53 -4.24 -13.50
N PHE A 39 -12.10 -3.04 -13.15
CA PHE A 39 -10.96 -2.81 -12.25
C PHE A 39 -11.32 -1.80 -11.18
N ASP A 40 -10.83 -2.05 -9.99
CA ASP A 40 -10.91 -1.14 -8.86
C ASP A 40 -9.54 -0.54 -8.57
N LEU A 41 -9.47 0.78 -8.58
CA LEU A 41 -8.30 1.53 -8.14
C LEU A 41 -8.53 2.01 -6.72
N PHE A 42 -7.55 1.77 -5.87
CA PHE A 42 -7.49 2.36 -4.54
C PHE A 42 -6.30 3.29 -4.49
N HIS A 43 -6.50 4.50 -3.99
CA HIS A 43 -5.42 5.46 -3.83
C HIS A 43 -5.62 6.31 -2.59
N VAL A 44 -4.52 6.71 -1.98
CA VAL A 44 -4.56 7.66 -0.87
C VAL A 44 -4.68 9.08 -1.39
N ASP A 45 -5.34 9.92 -0.60
CA ASP A 45 -5.53 11.33 -0.91
C ASP A 45 -5.30 12.19 0.33
N TYR A 46 -4.85 13.40 0.08
CA TYR A 46 -4.53 14.40 1.10
C TYR A 46 -5.68 15.39 1.20
N ASP A 47 -6.19 15.61 2.39
CA ASP A 47 -7.18 16.66 2.59
C ASP A 47 -6.50 18.03 2.54
N SER A 48 -6.75 18.77 1.47
CA SER A 48 -6.18 20.12 1.28
C SER A 48 -6.59 21.12 2.36
N LEU A 49 -7.68 20.86 3.07
CA LEU A 49 -8.17 21.74 4.15
C LEU A 49 -7.36 21.60 5.43
N LEU A 50 -6.67 20.48 5.62
CA LEU A 50 -5.92 20.20 6.85
C LEU A 50 -4.46 20.65 6.80
N GLN A 51 -3.98 21.24 5.68
CA GLN A 51 -2.58 21.62 5.46
C GLN A 51 -1.57 20.52 5.86
N GLY A 52 -2.05 19.26 5.89
CA GLY A 52 -1.29 18.13 6.38
C GLY A 52 -0.40 17.52 5.30
N LEU A 53 0.80 17.13 5.69
CA LEU A 53 1.73 16.37 4.88
C LEU A 53 1.32 14.88 4.77
N TRP A 54 0.17 14.50 5.36
CA TRP A 54 -0.24 13.10 5.51
C TRP A 54 -1.53 12.81 4.77
N PRO A 55 -1.63 11.63 4.13
CA PRO A 55 -2.88 11.18 3.55
C PRO A 55 -3.96 11.05 4.64
N SER A 56 -5.13 11.57 4.36
CA SER A 56 -6.27 11.53 5.28
C SER A 56 -7.45 10.72 4.76
N ARG A 57 -7.35 10.23 3.53
CA ARG A 57 -8.40 9.45 2.88
C ARG A 57 -7.82 8.32 2.05
N LEU A 58 -8.53 7.20 2.03
CA LEU A 58 -8.40 6.18 1.00
C LEU A 58 -9.60 6.30 0.08
N LEU A 59 -9.35 6.46 -1.20
CA LEU A 59 -10.37 6.61 -2.23
C LEU A 59 -10.44 5.36 -3.10
N HIS A 60 -11.63 5.09 -3.62
CA HIS A 60 -11.94 4.03 -4.55
C HIS A 60 -12.47 4.59 -5.85
N THR A 61 -11.97 4.10 -6.97
CA THR A 61 -12.45 4.38 -8.31
C THR A 61 -12.64 3.07 -9.05
N SER A 62 -13.81 2.86 -9.64
CA SER A 62 -14.07 1.67 -10.45
C SER A 62 -14.09 2.02 -11.92
N ILE A 63 -13.42 1.22 -12.75
CA ILE A 63 -13.25 1.44 -14.19
C ILE A 63 -13.73 0.22 -14.94
N ASN A 64 -14.53 0.46 -15.99
CA ASN A 64 -14.90 -0.57 -16.96
C ASN A 64 -14.14 -0.35 -18.27
N PHE A 65 -13.18 -1.23 -18.57
CA PHE A 65 -12.38 -1.15 -19.80
C PHE A 65 -13.11 -1.68 -21.04
N ALA A 66 -14.19 -2.46 -20.91
CA ALA A 66 -15.02 -2.84 -22.05
C ALA A 66 -15.92 -1.70 -22.56
N SER A 67 -15.90 -0.55 -21.88
CA SER A 67 -16.67 0.62 -22.26
C SER A 67 -15.81 1.63 -23.01
N ASN A 68 -16.47 2.51 -23.79
CA ASN A 68 -15.84 3.62 -24.48
C ASN A 68 -14.73 3.19 -25.47
N ASN A 69 -15.05 2.20 -26.31
CA ASN A 69 -14.11 1.64 -27.32
C ASN A 69 -12.79 1.15 -26.69
N ASP A 70 -12.87 0.42 -25.61
CA ASP A 70 -11.74 -0.13 -24.84
C ASP A 70 -10.76 0.91 -24.27
N THR A 71 -11.17 2.19 -24.21
CA THR A 71 -10.39 3.25 -23.56
C THR A 71 -10.67 3.37 -22.06
N GLY A 72 -11.73 2.71 -21.58
CA GLY A 72 -12.17 2.72 -20.20
C GLY A 72 -13.14 3.85 -19.85
N LEU A 73 -14.03 3.56 -18.92
CA LEU A 73 -14.99 4.48 -18.34
C LEU A 73 -14.99 4.34 -16.81
N CYS A 74 -14.81 5.46 -16.10
CA CYS A 74 -15.03 5.48 -14.65
C CYS A 74 -16.53 5.34 -14.36
N ILE A 75 -16.92 4.28 -13.67
CA ILE A 75 -18.30 4.03 -13.20
C ILE A 75 -18.50 4.45 -11.75
N ILE A 76 -17.42 4.44 -10.95
CA ILE A 76 -17.34 5.05 -9.62
C ILE A 76 -16.09 5.93 -9.64
N ASN A 77 -16.18 7.16 -9.16
CA ASN A 77 -15.07 8.09 -9.18
C ASN A 77 -14.80 8.64 -7.79
N SER A 78 -13.65 8.30 -7.23
CA SER A 78 -13.10 8.87 -5.99
C SER A 78 -14.05 8.77 -4.79
N GLU A 79 -14.75 7.64 -4.66
CA GLU A 79 -15.54 7.37 -3.47
C GLU A 79 -14.65 7.21 -2.25
N VAL A 80 -15.00 7.86 -1.13
CA VAL A 80 -14.23 7.76 0.10
C VAL A 80 -14.52 6.43 0.80
N VAL A 81 -13.52 5.56 0.84
CA VAL A 81 -13.59 4.26 1.52
C VAL A 81 -13.24 4.37 2.99
N LEU A 82 -12.23 5.16 3.31
CA LEU A 82 -11.71 5.32 4.67
C LEU A 82 -11.29 6.77 4.91
N ARG A 83 -11.56 7.27 6.12
CA ARG A 83 -11.05 8.55 6.64
C ARG A 83 -10.26 8.29 7.91
N ASP A 84 -8.95 8.45 7.83
CA ASP A 84 -8.03 8.47 8.97
C ASP A 84 -6.68 9.02 8.49
N THR A 85 -5.79 9.39 9.41
CA THR A 85 -4.42 9.74 9.05
C THR A 85 -3.66 8.46 8.69
N LEU A 86 -3.25 8.33 7.44
CA LEU A 86 -2.67 7.12 6.89
C LEU A 86 -1.16 7.29 6.68
N VAL A 87 -0.44 6.17 6.71
CA VAL A 87 0.96 6.15 6.27
C VAL A 87 1.01 6.48 4.78
N PRO A 88 1.87 7.43 4.35
CA PRO A 88 2.06 7.73 2.93
C PRO A 88 2.55 6.50 2.18
N GLY A 89 1.78 6.04 1.22
CA GLY A 89 2.11 4.82 0.49
C GLY A 89 1.76 3.53 1.22
N PHE A 90 2.45 2.45 0.85
CA PHE A 90 2.27 1.11 1.43
C PHE A 90 0.86 0.52 1.27
N ILE A 91 0.14 0.95 0.23
CA ILE A 91 -1.07 0.23 -0.17
C ILE A 91 -0.62 -1.05 -0.86
N VAL A 92 -0.82 -2.16 -0.20
CA VAL A 92 -0.47 -3.47 -0.75
C VAL A 92 -1.64 -4.42 -0.68
N SER A 93 -1.68 -5.37 -1.58
CA SER A 93 -2.77 -6.33 -1.66
C SER A 93 -2.31 -7.75 -1.82
N THR A 94 -3.17 -8.67 -1.43
CA THR A 94 -3.05 -10.09 -1.72
C THR A 94 -4.42 -10.69 -2.06
N ARG A 95 -4.43 -11.82 -2.76
CA ARG A 95 -5.67 -12.53 -3.04
C ARG A 95 -6.26 -13.12 -1.77
N GLN A 96 -7.56 -12.97 -1.60
CA GLN A 96 -8.35 -13.66 -0.60
C GLN A 96 -8.31 -15.18 -0.86
N GLY A 97 -8.49 -15.99 0.19
CA GLY A 97 -8.42 -17.46 0.10
C GLY A 97 -9.37 -18.09 -0.92
N ASN A 98 -10.43 -17.40 -1.35
CA ASN A 98 -11.33 -17.85 -2.42
C ASN A 98 -10.72 -17.72 -3.83
N GLY A 99 -9.54 -17.10 -3.98
CA GLY A 99 -8.83 -16.95 -5.25
C GLY A 99 -9.40 -15.88 -6.20
N ARG A 100 -10.49 -15.22 -5.84
CA ARG A 100 -11.20 -14.22 -6.67
C ARG A 100 -11.07 -12.81 -6.12
N ASP A 101 -11.37 -12.64 -4.84
CA ASP A 101 -11.42 -11.35 -4.16
C ASP A 101 -10.02 -10.95 -3.63
N PHE A 102 -9.88 -9.71 -3.16
CA PHE A 102 -8.58 -9.18 -2.73
C PHE A 102 -8.68 -8.55 -1.35
N TRP A 103 -7.66 -8.79 -0.54
CA TRP A 103 -7.37 -8.02 0.63
C TRP A 103 -6.43 -6.87 0.30
N LEU A 104 -6.76 -5.65 0.76
CA LEU A 104 -5.83 -4.52 0.83
C LEU A 104 -5.47 -4.27 2.28
N VAL A 105 -4.25 -3.85 2.49
CA VAL A 105 -3.75 -3.42 3.79
C VAL A 105 -3.24 -1.99 3.69
N VAL A 106 -3.74 -1.16 4.60
CA VAL A 106 -3.31 0.23 4.80
C VAL A 106 -3.07 0.43 6.29
N GLN A 107 -2.02 1.14 6.65
CA GLN A 107 -1.68 1.38 8.05
C GLN A 107 -2.04 2.81 8.48
N LYS A 108 -2.53 2.93 9.71
CA LYS A 108 -2.68 4.23 10.36
C LYS A 108 -1.31 4.84 10.68
N PHE A 109 -1.17 6.12 10.43
CA PHE A 109 0.04 6.88 10.72
C PHE A 109 0.36 6.86 12.22
N GLU A 110 1.65 6.75 12.57
CA GLU A 110 2.16 6.69 13.94
C GLU A 110 1.45 5.68 14.86
N SER A 111 1.12 4.51 14.31
CA SER A 111 0.30 3.52 15.00
C SER A 111 0.72 2.09 14.61
N ASN A 112 0.24 1.13 15.40
CA ASN A 112 0.23 -0.29 15.07
C ASN A 112 -1.16 -0.78 14.64
N LYS A 113 -2.04 0.16 14.25
CA LYS A 113 -3.35 -0.15 13.70
C LYS A 113 -3.26 -0.30 12.18
N TYR A 114 -3.83 -1.38 11.69
CA TYR A 114 -3.99 -1.69 10.28
C TYR A 114 -5.47 -1.68 9.92
N PHE A 115 -5.78 -1.09 8.76
CA PHE A 115 -7.06 -1.22 8.09
C PHE A 115 -6.93 -2.34 7.07
N ILE A 116 -7.75 -3.37 7.21
CA ILE A 116 -7.77 -4.53 6.34
C ILE A 116 -9.07 -4.49 5.57
N ILE A 117 -8.97 -4.33 4.28
CA ILE A 117 -10.08 -4.01 3.38
C ILE A 117 -10.29 -5.18 2.44
N LEU A 118 -11.45 -5.78 2.48
CA LEU A 118 -11.86 -6.77 1.49
C LEU A 118 -12.51 -6.06 0.31
N ASN A 119 -11.91 -6.21 -0.87
CA ASN A 119 -12.52 -5.85 -2.14
C ASN A 119 -13.07 -7.11 -2.79
N SER A 120 -14.39 -7.22 -2.84
CA SER A 120 -15.12 -8.36 -3.37
C SER A 120 -16.16 -7.95 -4.41
N ILE A 121 -16.73 -8.91 -5.11
CA ILE A 121 -17.85 -8.67 -6.02
C ILE A 121 -19.11 -8.15 -5.29
N GLU A 122 -19.22 -8.46 -4.00
CA GLU A 122 -20.33 -8.04 -3.14
C GLU A 122 -20.16 -6.60 -2.62
N GLY A 123 -18.95 -6.06 -2.76
CA GLY A 123 -18.60 -4.70 -2.30
C GLY A 123 -17.34 -4.67 -1.47
N ILE A 124 -17.12 -3.52 -0.84
CA ILE A 124 -15.96 -3.22 -0.02
C ILE A 124 -16.35 -3.31 1.45
N THR A 125 -15.60 -4.08 2.24
CA THR A 125 -15.73 -4.13 3.69
C THR A 125 -14.41 -3.81 4.36
N ILE A 126 -14.47 -3.14 5.51
CA ILE A 126 -13.28 -2.69 6.25
C ILE A 126 -13.34 -3.23 7.66
N ARG A 127 -12.20 -3.65 8.15
CA ARG A 127 -12.00 -3.97 9.56
C ARG A 127 -10.67 -3.41 10.03
N GLU A 128 -10.53 -3.25 11.32
CA GLU A 128 -9.33 -2.75 11.98
C GLU A 128 -8.68 -3.88 12.77
N GLN A 129 -7.36 -3.89 12.79
CA GLN A 129 -6.58 -4.75 13.66
C GLN A 129 -5.40 -3.99 14.23
N VAL A 130 -5.16 -4.17 15.53
CA VAL A 130 -3.97 -3.65 16.24
C VAL A 130 -3.04 -4.82 16.49
N ILE A 131 -1.79 -4.73 15.98
CA ILE A 131 -0.78 -5.78 16.14
C ILE A 131 0.63 -5.18 16.09
N GLY A 132 1.56 -5.78 16.83
CA GLY A 132 2.94 -5.30 16.93
C GLY A 132 3.07 -4.05 17.79
N SER A 133 4.20 -3.37 17.65
CA SER A 133 4.50 -2.13 18.37
C SER A 133 4.06 -0.90 17.57
N PRO A 134 3.59 0.18 18.22
CA PRO A 134 3.36 1.45 17.55
C PRO A 134 4.61 1.90 16.78
N LYS A 135 4.41 2.44 15.60
CA LYS A 135 5.50 2.88 14.72
C LYS A 135 5.66 4.38 14.77
N LEU A 136 6.89 4.81 14.87
CA LEU A 136 7.23 6.19 14.54
C LEU A 136 7.29 6.27 13.02
N SER A 137 6.43 7.05 12.42
CA SER A 137 6.41 7.23 10.97
C SER A 137 7.00 8.59 10.65
N TYR A 138 8.15 8.57 10.01
CA TYR A 138 8.69 9.75 9.36
C TYR A 138 8.52 9.61 7.85
N LEU A 139 8.41 10.73 7.18
CA LEU A 139 8.08 10.89 5.76
C LEU A 139 8.78 9.85 4.86
N GLU A 140 8.00 9.08 4.14
CA GLU A 140 8.28 8.51 2.82
C GLU A 140 9.37 7.44 2.66
N ALA A 141 10.11 7.06 3.70
CA ALA A 141 11.21 6.12 3.56
C ALA A 141 10.81 4.70 3.97
N GLY A 142 10.31 3.93 3.03
CA GLY A 142 10.00 2.54 3.31
C GLY A 142 9.33 1.80 2.16
N ALA A 143 9.07 0.51 2.38
CA ALA A 143 8.37 -0.35 1.44
C ALA A 143 7.57 -1.41 2.19
N ALA A 144 6.49 -1.86 1.58
CA ALA A 144 5.74 -3.01 2.03
C ALA A 144 5.42 -3.94 0.86
N ALA A 145 5.26 -5.23 1.15
CA ALA A 145 4.85 -6.23 0.16
C ALA A 145 4.19 -7.42 0.84
N PHE A 146 3.31 -8.09 0.13
CA PHE A 146 2.93 -9.45 0.44
C PHE A 146 3.85 -10.45 -0.26
N SER A 147 4.10 -11.58 0.39
CA SER A 147 4.66 -12.74 -0.28
C SER A 147 3.75 -13.18 -1.44
N PRO A 148 4.28 -13.78 -2.53
CA PRO A 148 3.47 -14.24 -3.68
C PRO A 148 2.34 -15.20 -3.29
N ASP A 149 2.53 -16.03 -2.26
CA ASP A 149 1.47 -16.89 -1.71
C ASP A 149 0.47 -16.14 -0.82
N GLY A 150 0.78 -14.88 -0.47
CA GLY A 150 -0.07 -14.00 0.31
C GLY A 150 -0.15 -14.32 1.80
N THR A 151 0.73 -15.18 2.31
CA THR A 151 0.71 -15.60 3.72
C THR A 151 1.55 -14.74 4.64
N VAL A 152 2.45 -13.92 4.08
CA VAL A 152 3.31 -13.01 4.84
C VAL A 152 3.19 -11.61 4.27
N TYR A 153 2.88 -10.65 5.14
CA TYR A 153 3.03 -9.22 4.88
C TYR A 153 4.37 -8.79 5.46
N ALA A 154 5.21 -8.16 4.67
CA ALA A 154 6.45 -7.57 5.10
C ALA A 154 6.39 -6.05 4.97
N ARG A 155 6.93 -5.36 5.96
CA ARG A 155 7.11 -3.92 5.96
C ARG A 155 8.51 -3.60 6.44
N PHE A 156 9.22 -2.76 5.71
CA PHE A 156 10.51 -2.23 6.11
C PHE A 156 10.51 -0.70 6.03
N ASP A 157 10.98 -0.06 7.04
CA ASP A 157 11.33 1.35 7.03
C ASP A 157 12.60 1.61 7.82
N HIS A 158 13.19 2.76 7.53
CA HIS A 158 14.48 3.16 8.08
C HIS A 158 14.50 3.30 9.61
N TRP A 159 13.35 3.63 10.22
CA TRP A 159 13.25 3.94 11.64
C TRP A 159 12.84 2.74 12.48
N ASN A 160 11.91 1.96 11.95
CA ASN A 160 11.30 0.87 12.69
C ASN A 160 11.91 -0.50 12.35
N GLY A 161 12.71 -0.58 11.26
CA GLY A 161 13.27 -1.84 10.79
C GLY A 161 12.29 -2.68 10.00
N LEU A 162 12.48 -4.00 10.02
CA LEU A 162 11.63 -4.95 9.33
C LEU A 162 10.58 -5.54 10.27
N GLU A 163 9.35 -5.58 9.79
CA GLU A 163 8.29 -6.38 10.36
C GLU A 163 7.79 -7.41 9.35
N LEU A 164 7.66 -8.64 9.81
CA LEU A 164 7.03 -9.74 9.11
C LEU A 164 5.77 -10.12 9.88
N LEU A 165 4.62 -10.02 9.24
CA LEU A 165 3.34 -10.37 9.83
C LEU A 165 2.76 -11.55 9.05
N GLU A 166 2.50 -12.65 9.75
CA GLU A 166 1.76 -13.78 9.20
C GLU A 166 0.31 -13.36 8.93
N PHE A 167 -0.21 -13.70 7.75
CA PHE A 167 -1.53 -13.29 7.31
C PHE A 167 -2.38 -14.47 6.87
N ASP A 168 -3.54 -14.61 7.50
CA ASP A 168 -4.55 -15.57 7.08
C ASP A 168 -5.44 -14.96 5.98
N ARG A 169 -5.25 -15.41 4.75
CA ARG A 169 -6.02 -14.95 3.59
C ARG A 169 -7.51 -15.31 3.63
N CYS A 170 -7.91 -16.33 4.40
CA CYS A 170 -9.32 -16.69 4.52
C CYS A 170 -10.07 -15.70 5.40
N SER A 171 -9.53 -15.42 6.57
CA SER A 171 -10.13 -14.47 7.50
C SER A 171 -9.70 -13.03 7.28
N GLY A 172 -8.57 -12.78 6.56
CA GLY A 172 -7.93 -11.48 6.39
C GLY A 172 -7.37 -10.96 7.72
N SER A 173 -6.78 -11.78 8.55
CA SER A 173 -6.24 -11.40 9.86
C SER A 173 -4.74 -11.58 9.91
N PHE A 174 -4.07 -10.66 10.57
CA PHE A 174 -2.69 -10.89 11.00
C PHE A 174 -2.70 -11.80 12.23
N MET A 175 -1.88 -12.86 12.19
CA MET A 175 -1.83 -13.90 13.21
C MET A 175 -0.67 -13.72 14.17
N SER A 176 0.47 -13.30 13.65
CA SER A 176 1.70 -13.11 14.40
C SER A 176 2.56 -12.00 13.81
N VAL A 177 3.54 -11.52 14.57
CA VAL A 177 4.51 -10.53 14.12
C VAL A 177 5.91 -10.87 14.58
N ILE A 178 6.87 -10.75 13.67
CA ILE A 178 8.31 -10.78 13.95
C ILE A 178 8.87 -9.41 13.61
N SER A 179 9.57 -8.78 14.55
CA SER A 179 10.20 -7.48 14.34
C SER A 179 11.71 -7.61 14.43
N LEU A 180 12.41 -7.12 13.41
CA LEU A 180 13.86 -7.07 13.34
C LEU A 180 14.28 -5.58 13.34
N PRO A 181 15.20 -5.20 14.27
CA PRO A 181 15.58 -3.81 14.43
C PRO A 181 16.43 -3.30 13.26
N THR A 182 16.43 -1.99 13.06
CA THR A 182 17.20 -1.32 11.99
C THR A 182 18.70 -1.58 12.09
N SER A 183 19.21 -1.88 13.29
CA SER A 183 20.63 -2.17 13.50
C SER A 183 21.13 -3.40 12.73
N LEU A 184 20.25 -4.32 12.37
CA LEU A 184 20.59 -5.48 11.52
C LEU A 184 20.80 -5.09 10.06
N PHE A 185 20.33 -3.93 9.65
CA PHE A 185 20.39 -3.39 8.29
C PHE A 185 21.24 -2.11 8.24
N ALA A 186 22.06 -1.87 9.28
CA ALA A 186 22.89 -0.68 9.36
C ALA A 186 24.11 -0.82 8.45
N ASP A 187 24.34 0.20 7.62
CA ASP A 187 25.62 0.34 6.93
C ASP A 187 26.70 0.69 7.96
N THR A 188 27.79 -0.07 7.96
CA THR A 188 28.95 0.21 8.81
C THR A 188 29.71 1.47 8.39
N ASN A 189 29.45 1.99 7.21
CA ASN A 189 30.01 3.23 6.68
C ASN A 189 29.08 4.43 6.91
N GLN A 190 28.92 4.84 8.16
CA GLN A 190 28.04 5.95 8.59
C GLN A 190 28.39 7.34 8.03
N PHE A 191 29.30 7.48 7.08
CA PHE A 191 29.81 8.79 6.67
C PHE A 191 28.79 9.65 5.88
N TRP A 192 27.72 9.07 5.35
CA TRP A 192 26.68 9.77 4.56
C TRP A 192 25.35 9.91 5.30
N TYR A 193 25.32 9.64 6.58
CA TYR A 193 24.12 9.75 7.42
C TYR A 193 23.82 11.21 7.77
N ASN A 194 23.71 12.06 6.77
CA ASN A 194 23.28 13.42 6.94
C ASN A 194 21.75 13.49 6.79
N GLN A 195 21.05 13.51 7.90
CA GLN A 195 19.77 14.17 8.22
C GLN A 195 18.68 14.35 7.14
N ASN A 196 18.91 13.98 5.89
CA ASN A 196 17.92 13.96 4.83
C ASN A 196 17.42 12.53 4.65
N HIS A 197 16.38 12.18 5.34
CA HIS A 197 15.77 10.87 5.56
C HIS A 197 15.16 10.22 4.32
N ASN A 198 15.65 10.47 3.13
CA ASN A 198 15.15 9.98 1.85
C ASN A 198 16.01 8.84 1.29
N ASP A 199 16.53 7.95 2.14
CA ASP A 199 17.25 6.79 1.65
C ASP A 199 16.28 5.87 0.86
N PRO A 200 16.56 5.62 -0.42
CA PRO A 200 15.73 4.74 -1.20
C PRO A 200 15.72 3.35 -0.59
N THR A 201 14.54 2.86 -0.31
CA THR A 201 14.33 1.50 0.18
C THR A 201 13.44 0.73 -0.77
N GLY A 202 13.76 -0.53 -0.98
CA GLY A 202 12.94 -1.45 -1.73
C GLY A 202 12.79 -2.76 -0.98
N LEU A 203 11.63 -3.40 -1.13
CA LEU A 203 11.33 -4.67 -0.50
C LEU A 203 10.57 -5.55 -1.49
N VAL A 204 11.04 -6.80 -1.67
CA VAL A 204 10.40 -7.75 -2.56
C VAL A 204 10.64 -9.19 -2.09
N PHE A 205 9.63 -10.01 -2.20
CA PHE A 205 9.77 -11.45 -2.02
C PHE A 205 10.22 -12.13 -3.30
N SER A 206 10.95 -13.24 -3.15
CA SER A 206 11.19 -14.16 -4.26
C SER A 206 9.87 -14.76 -4.77
N PRO A 207 9.78 -15.15 -6.07
CA PRO A 207 8.54 -15.70 -6.64
C PRO A 207 8.01 -16.95 -5.93
N ASN A 208 8.88 -17.69 -5.25
CA ASN A 208 8.51 -18.89 -4.48
C ASN A 208 8.24 -18.61 -3.00
N SER A 209 8.12 -17.35 -2.60
CA SER A 209 7.84 -16.88 -1.21
C SER A 209 8.89 -17.32 -0.16
N ARG A 210 10.08 -17.79 -0.58
CA ARG A 210 11.08 -18.35 0.35
C ARG A 210 12.09 -17.34 0.86
N TYR A 211 12.31 -16.27 0.09
CA TYR A 211 13.30 -15.26 0.40
C TYR A 211 12.67 -13.89 0.34
N LEU A 212 13.12 -13.00 1.20
CA LEU A 212 12.81 -11.59 1.18
C LEU A 212 14.08 -10.82 0.87
N TYR A 213 14.01 -9.93 -0.10
CA TYR A 213 15.10 -9.02 -0.44
C TYR A 213 14.75 -7.62 0.00
N ILE A 214 15.70 -6.98 0.67
CA ILE A 214 15.61 -5.59 1.09
C ILE A 214 16.78 -4.83 0.47
N PHE A 215 16.46 -3.83 -0.33
CA PHE A 215 17.43 -2.87 -0.83
C PHE A 215 17.39 -1.62 0.03
N ARG A 216 18.54 -1.22 0.55
CA ARG A 216 18.68 0.01 1.33
C ARG A 216 19.96 0.70 0.94
N THR A 217 19.86 1.99 0.57
CA THR A 217 20.98 2.82 0.13
C THR A 217 21.75 2.16 -1.02
N ASN A 218 22.78 1.38 -0.75
CA ASN A 218 23.62 0.68 -1.71
C ASN A 218 23.82 -0.80 -1.36
N GLN A 219 23.06 -1.32 -0.42
CA GLN A 219 23.18 -2.70 0.06
C GLN A 219 21.92 -3.49 -0.23
N LEU A 220 22.09 -4.75 -0.55
CA LEU A 220 21.03 -5.73 -0.74
C LEU A 220 21.14 -6.80 0.35
N TYR A 221 20.08 -6.95 1.11
CA TYR A 221 19.93 -7.97 2.15
C TYR A 221 19.01 -9.08 1.66
N GLN A 222 19.30 -10.32 2.02
CA GLN A 222 18.45 -11.48 1.80
C GLN A 222 18.16 -12.15 3.15
N LEU A 223 16.88 -12.44 3.38
CA LEU A 223 16.37 -13.17 4.53
C LEU A 223 15.64 -14.43 4.07
#